data_a951efb05aa0d3c179205dd362cb7caf
#
_entry.id   a951efb05aa0d3c179205dd362cb7caf
#
_cell.length_a   1.000
_cell.length_b   1.000
_cell.length_c   1.000
_cell.angle_alpha   90.00
_cell.angle_beta   90.00
_cell.angle_gamma   90.00
#
_symmetry.space_group_name_H-M   'P 1'
#
loop_
_entity.id
_entity.type
_entity.pdbx_description
1 polymer ?
#
loop_
_entity_poly.entity_id
_entity_poly.type
_entity_poly.pdbx_seq_one_letter_code
_entity_poly.pdbx_strand_id
1 'polypeptide(L)'
;GLGGADPKVYSDGQGCHVDVAGRTSPLCEYGDTSANRTMVLFGDSHAASWFPLFDQFSREKGWRLLSRTKSSCFVEDLRFPLYGTDLEYAECFDWKNWVVNELQENPVDLVIVVTKRKDVEILRDQFSVEEWQSGLVSTLNSFRSVSSDVVLVGATPLLNNHARECITSYPNNLDFCHGQFEDVVPSDYQALEIQSADDAQVKYLPTIDLVCTGVSCPVVVGNNVVYRDRQHLTKDFVLELKNLISISLLNAGINLD
;
A
#
# COMPACT_ATOMS: atom_id res chain seq x y z
N GLY A 1 -13.85 -5.12 19.90
CA GLY A 1 -14.44 -4.58 18.67
C GLY A 1 -13.85 -5.30 17.46
N LEU A 2 -14.59 -5.33 16.34
CA LEU A 2 -14.18 -6.03 15.12
C LEU A 2 -13.13 -5.18 14.34
N GLY A 3 -11.93 -5.05 14.90
CA GLY A 3 -10.83 -4.25 14.35
C GLY A 3 -10.85 -2.79 14.79
N GLY A 4 -9.70 -2.23 15.03
CA GLY A 4 -9.49 -0.90 15.57
C GLY A 4 -10.03 0.26 14.71
N ALA A 5 -9.84 1.47 15.20
CA ALA A 5 -10.15 2.68 14.46
C ALA A 5 -9.41 2.73 13.10
N ASP A 6 -9.96 3.49 12.16
CA ASP A 6 -9.28 3.76 10.89
C ASP A 6 -7.90 4.41 11.14
N PRO A 7 -6.95 4.20 10.22
CA PRO A 7 -5.67 4.90 10.30
C PRO A 7 -5.84 6.41 10.48
N LYS A 8 -5.00 7.01 11.34
CA LYS A 8 -5.08 8.44 11.67
C LYS A 8 -5.08 9.35 10.44
N VAL A 9 -4.40 8.94 9.38
CA VAL A 9 -4.31 9.68 8.11
C VAL A 9 -5.67 9.98 7.46
N TYR A 10 -6.73 9.22 7.82
CA TYR A 10 -8.09 9.49 7.36
C TYR A 10 -8.86 10.50 8.24
N SER A 11 -8.44 10.68 9.49
CA SER A 11 -9.25 11.38 10.50
C SER A 11 -8.49 12.50 11.21
N ASP A 12 -7.30 12.86 10.76
CA ASP A 12 -6.49 13.92 11.36
C ASP A 12 -7.00 15.36 11.10
N GLY A 13 -8.04 15.49 10.27
CA GLY A 13 -8.62 16.79 9.90
C GLY A 13 -7.77 17.60 8.92
N GLN A 14 -6.62 17.07 8.46
CA GLN A 14 -5.69 17.75 7.56
C GLN A 14 -5.88 17.35 6.09
N GLY A 15 -6.69 16.32 5.81
CA GLY A 15 -6.88 15.80 4.45
C GLY A 15 -5.65 15.05 3.92
N CYS A 16 -4.90 14.41 4.80
CA CYS A 16 -3.64 13.73 4.48
C CYS A 16 -3.82 12.46 3.65
N HIS A 17 -5.01 11.85 3.69
CA HIS A 17 -5.44 10.95 2.63
C HIS A 17 -6.29 11.74 1.64
N VAL A 18 -5.66 12.11 0.53
CA VAL A 18 -6.27 13.00 -0.48
C VAL A 18 -7.50 12.33 -1.10
N ASP A 19 -8.60 13.05 -1.20
CA ASP A 19 -9.81 12.56 -1.85
C ASP A 19 -9.65 12.46 -3.39
N VAL A 20 -10.68 11.99 -4.07
CA VAL A 20 -10.64 11.80 -5.52
C VAL A 20 -10.44 13.12 -6.29
N ALA A 21 -10.88 14.26 -5.78
CA ALA A 21 -10.81 15.56 -6.47
C ALA A 21 -9.46 16.26 -6.31
N GLY A 22 -8.70 15.94 -5.26
CA GLY A 22 -7.44 16.61 -4.97
C GLY A 22 -6.33 16.28 -5.97
N ARG A 23 -5.55 17.29 -6.36
CA ARG A 23 -4.40 17.16 -7.28
C ARG A 23 -3.06 17.41 -6.60
N THR A 24 -3.07 17.73 -5.32
CA THR A 24 -1.90 17.97 -4.47
C THR A 24 -2.17 17.42 -3.08
N SER A 25 -1.14 17.25 -2.26
CA SER A 25 -1.29 16.89 -0.85
C SER A 25 -0.98 18.10 0.04
N PRO A 26 -1.67 18.25 1.18
CA PRO A 26 -1.20 19.15 2.23
C PRO A 26 0.13 18.66 2.81
N LEU A 27 0.81 19.51 3.58
CA LEU A 27 2.00 19.11 4.33
C LEU A 27 1.60 18.14 5.46
N CYS A 28 1.81 16.85 5.22
CA CYS A 28 1.42 15.77 6.11
C CYS A 28 2.66 15.08 6.67
N GLU A 29 3.19 15.66 7.74
CA GLU A 29 4.38 15.18 8.45
C GLU A 29 4.00 14.43 9.72
N TYR A 30 4.61 13.28 9.91
CA TYR A 30 4.41 12.38 11.04
C TYR A 30 5.76 11.83 11.52
N GLY A 31 5.72 10.88 12.47
CA GLY A 31 6.92 10.34 13.04
C GLY A 31 7.65 11.32 13.92
N ASP A 32 8.99 11.39 13.80
CA ASP A 32 9.83 12.43 14.39
C ASP A 32 10.04 13.57 13.38
N THR A 33 9.26 14.63 13.50
CA THR A 33 9.31 15.77 12.57
C THR A 33 10.59 16.60 12.66
N SER A 34 11.43 16.35 13.68
CA SER A 34 12.76 16.98 13.82
C SER A 34 13.89 16.13 13.23
N ALA A 35 13.59 14.92 12.76
CA ALA A 35 14.59 14.03 12.20
C ALA A 35 15.18 14.56 10.89
N ASN A 36 16.45 14.24 10.66
CA ASN A 36 17.13 14.56 9.40
C ASN A 36 16.80 13.58 8.28
N ARG A 37 16.47 12.31 8.64
CA ARG A 37 16.09 11.29 7.67
C ARG A 37 14.59 11.37 7.39
N THR A 38 14.23 11.31 6.11
CA THR A 38 12.85 11.40 5.66
C THR A 38 12.44 10.16 4.88
N MET A 39 11.29 9.57 5.25
CA MET A 39 10.63 8.55 4.45
C MET A 39 9.30 9.07 3.91
N VAL A 40 8.93 8.60 2.73
CA VAL A 40 7.63 8.88 2.08
C VAL A 40 6.84 7.58 2.00
N LEU A 41 5.60 7.60 2.44
CA LEU A 41 4.62 6.53 2.19
C LEU A 41 3.74 6.96 1.02
N PHE A 42 3.86 6.27 -0.11
CA PHE A 42 3.18 6.61 -1.36
C PHE A 42 2.24 5.49 -1.82
N GLY A 43 1.05 5.87 -2.26
CA GLY A 43 0.06 4.98 -2.86
C GLY A 43 -1.38 5.39 -2.61
N ASP A 44 -2.28 4.42 -2.70
CA ASP A 44 -3.71 4.64 -2.48
C ASP A 44 -4.16 4.35 -1.04
N SER A 45 -5.41 3.95 -0.86
CA SER A 45 -5.97 3.54 0.42
C SER A 45 -5.29 2.30 1.03
N HIS A 46 -4.60 1.48 0.21
CA HIS A 46 -3.78 0.38 0.71
C HIS A 46 -2.53 0.92 1.39
N ALA A 47 -1.85 1.92 0.82
CA ALA A 47 -0.76 2.61 1.50
C ALA A 47 -1.23 3.24 2.82
N ALA A 48 -2.41 3.87 2.81
CA ALA A 48 -2.99 4.40 4.04
C ALA A 48 -3.27 3.31 5.10
N SER A 49 -3.52 2.07 4.72
CA SER A 49 -3.65 0.95 5.67
C SER A 49 -2.34 0.59 6.35
N TRP A 50 -1.20 0.75 5.67
CA TRP A 50 0.14 0.55 6.22
C TRP A 50 0.66 1.75 7.03
N PHE A 51 0.02 2.91 6.93
CA PHE A 51 0.43 4.14 7.62
C PHE A 51 0.69 3.95 9.13
N PRO A 52 -0.15 3.23 9.93
CA PRO A 52 0.10 3.08 11.36
C PRO A 52 1.45 2.45 11.69
N LEU A 53 1.89 1.49 10.87
CA LEU A 53 3.18 0.82 11.04
C LEU A 53 4.34 1.78 10.75
N PHE A 54 4.29 2.48 9.61
CA PHE A 54 5.38 3.38 9.23
C PHE A 54 5.44 4.64 10.10
N ASP A 55 4.30 5.14 10.60
CA ASP A 55 4.28 6.21 11.63
C ASP A 55 4.94 5.73 12.92
N GLN A 56 4.67 4.49 13.35
CA GLN A 56 5.32 3.92 14.53
C GLN A 56 6.83 3.73 14.32
N PHE A 57 7.27 3.15 13.20
CA PHE A 57 8.69 3.04 12.87
C PHE A 57 9.37 4.41 12.88
N SER A 58 8.74 5.40 12.26
CA SER A 58 9.30 6.75 12.16
C SER A 58 9.53 7.37 13.53
N ARG A 59 8.59 7.21 14.46
CA ARG A 59 8.75 7.69 15.86
C ARG A 59 9.85 6.95 16.62
N GLU A 60 9.90 5.63 16.48
CA GLU A 60 10.83 4.79 17.24
C GLU A 60 12.27 4.89 16.72
N LYS A 61 12.45 5.17 15.42
CA LYS A 61 13.75 5.13 14.74
C LYS A 61 14.28 6.50 14.32
N GLY A 62 13.60 7.58 14.70
CA GLY A 62 14.01 8.94 14.38
C GLY A 62 13.95 9.25 12.88
N TRP A 63 12.81 9.01 12.27
CA TRP A 63 12.50 9.38 10.88
C TRP A 63 11.34 10.36 10.83
N ARG A 64 11.41 11.30 9.92
CA ARG A 64 10.26 12.08 9.48
C ARG A 64 9.50 11.28 8.42
N LEU A 65 8.18 11.11 8.60
CA LEU A 65 7.31 10.43 7.64
C LEU A 65 6.44 11.46 6.90
N LEU A 66 6.54 11.49 5.59
CA LEU A 66 5.60 12.19 4.72
C LEU A 66 4.56 11.21 4.20
N SER A 67 3.28 11.48 4.49
CA SER A 67 2.19 10.71 3.90
C SER A 67 1.77 11.32 2.57
N ARG A 68 1.91 10.55 1.49
CA ARG A 68 1.46 10.86 0.14
C ARG A 68 0.52 9.76 -0.30
N THR A 69 -0.73 9.81 0.20
CA THR A 69 -1.75 8.81 -0.10
C THR A 69 -3.00 9.45 -0.69
N LYS A 70 -3.62 8.80 -1.68
CA LYS A 70 -4.78 9.34 -2.39
C LYS A 70 -5.80 8.25 -2.71
N SER A 71 -7.08 8.54 -2.48
CA SER A 71 -8.21 7.62 -2.71
C SER A 71 -8.22 7.07 -4.14
N SER A 72 -8.26 5.74 -4.27
CA SER A 72 -8.40 5.01 -5.55
C SER A 72 -7.37 5.37 -6.62
N CYS A 73 -6.24 5.97 -6.24
CA CYS A 73 -5.19 6.40 -7.15
C CYS A 73 -4.11 5.32 -7.25
N PHE A 74 -4.13 4.58 -8.34
CA PHE A 74 -3.14 3.53 -8.58
C PHE A 74 -1.74 4.09 -8.79
N VAL A 75 -0.74 3.34 -8.34
CA VAL A 75 0.65 3.81 -8.36
C VAL A 75 1.26 3.81 -9.77
N GLU A 76 0.80 2.96 -10.67
CA GLU A 76 1.35 2.84 -12.01
C GLU A 76 1.16 4.13 -12.81
N ASP A 77 2.18 4.47 -13.60
CA ASP A 77 2.18 5.62 -14.50
C ASP A 77 1.32 5.35 -15.73
N LEU A 78 0.01 5.21 -15.50
CA LEU A 78 -1.01 4.97 -16.51
C LEU A 78 -2.20 5.88 -16.25
N ARG A 79 -2.99 6.14 -17.30
CA ARG A 79 -4.23 6.93 -17.20
C ARG A 79 -5.41 6.01 -17.00
N PHE A 80 -5.79 5.81 -15.75
CA PHE A 80 -6.91 4.97 -15.36
C PHE A 80 -8.22 5.73 -15.39
N PRO A 81 -9.36 5.04 -15.59
CA PRO A 81 -10.66 5.62 -15.31
C PRO A 81 -10.88 5.75 -13.80
N LEU A 82 -11.63 6.74 -13.39
CA LEU A 82 -12.13 6.83 -12.02
C LEU A 82 -13.05 5.63 -11.74
N TYR A 83 -12.78 4.95 -10.63
CA TYR A 83 -13.51 3.73 -10.25
C TYR A 83 -15.04 3.92 -10.34
N GLY A 84 -15.69 2.99 -11.04
CA GLY A 84 -17.14 3.00 -11.28
C GLY A 84 -17.61 3.98 -12.38
N THR A 85 -16.70 4.54 -13.17
CA THR A 85 -17.01 5.43 -14.29
C THR A 85 -16.12 5.12 -15.50
N ASP A 86 -16.49 5.64 -16.67
CA ASP A 86 -15.65 5.61 -17.89
C ASP A 86 -14.82 6.89 -18.05
N LEU A 87 -14.83 7.79 -17.05
CA LEU A 87 -14.11 9.05 -17.11
C LEU A 87 -12.66 8.85 -16.65
N GLU A 88 -11.70 9.42 -17.37
CA GLU A 88 -10.31 9.42 -16.98
C GLU A 88 -10.14 10.06 -15.58
N TYR A 89 -9.38 9.41 -14.71
CA TYR A 89 -9.03 9.91 -13.38
C TYR A 89 -7.79 10.84 -13.48
N ALA A 90 -7.97 11.97 -14.17
CA ALA A 90 -6.92 12.95 -14.41
C ALA A 90 -6.30 13.50 -13.10
N GLU A 91 -7.12 13.65 -12.04
CA GLU A 91 -6.67 14.10 -10.71
C GLU A 91 -5.64 13.16 -10.07
N CYS A 92 -5.74 11.85 -10.33
CA CYS A 92 -4.74 10.88 -9.86
C CYS A 92 -3.42 11.08 -10.60
N PHE A 93 -3.47 11.21 -11.93
CA PHE A 93 -2.28 11.43 -12.74
C PHE A 93 -1.55 12.72 -12.35
N ASP A 94 -2.29 13.82 -12.22
CA ASP A 94 -1.75 15.12 -11.83
C ASP A 94 -1.15 15.07 -10.42
N TRP A 95 -1.82 14.40 -9.49
CA TRP A 95 -1.32 14.22 -8.13
C TRP A 95 -0.02 13.41 -8.07
N LYS A 96 0.11 12.32 -8.84
CA LYS A 96 1.35 11.54 -8.94
C LYS A 96 2.51 12.41 -9.43
N ASN A 97 2.29 13.18 -10.50
CA ASN A 97 3.27 14.10 -11.03
C ASN A 97 3.66 15.18 -10.01
N TRP A 98 2.68 15.71 -9.29
CA TRP A 98 2.93 16.68 -8.22
C TRP A 98 3.83 16.10 -7.13
N VAL A 99 3.58 14.86 -6.67
CA VAL A 99 4.42 14.20 -5.66
C VAL A 99 5.87 14.04 -6.16
N VAL A 100 6.06 13.56 -7.38
CA VAL A 100 7.40 13.40 -7.94
C VAL A 100 8.12 14.73 -8.03
N ASN A 101 7.46 15.79 -8.51
CA ASN A 101 8.04 17.14 -8.60
C ASN A 101 8.40 17.70 -7.22
N GLU A 102 7.54 17.52 -6.21
CA GLU A 102 7.84 17.92 -4.83
C GLU A 102 9.12 17.25 -4.32
N LEU A 103 9.29 15.96 -4.60
CA LEU A 103 10.47 15.21 -4.17
C LEU A 103 11.72 15.52 -5.02
N GLN A 104 11.58 15.99 -6.25
CA GLN A 104 12.71 16.51 -7.04
C GLN A 104 13.29 17.78 -6.41
N GLU A 105 12.42 18.64 -5.87
CA GLU A 105 12.86 19.85 -5.16
C GLU A 105 13.41 19.54 -3.76
N ASN A 106 12.91 18.47 -3.12
CA ASN A 106 13.25 18.04 -1.77
C ASN A 106 13.52 16.54 -1.72
N PRO A 107 14.69 16.06 -2.18
CA PRO A 107 15.03 14.64 -2.17
C PRO A 107 14.95 14.03 -0.77
N VAL A 108 14.56 12.75 -0.70
CA VAL A 108 14.33 12.01 0.54
C VAL A 108 15.21 10.77 0.64
N ASP A 109 15.27 10.15 1.82
CA ASP A 109 16.13 8.98 2.03
C ASP A 109 15.44 7.69 1.58
N LEU A 110 14.12 7.57 1.77
CA LEU A 110 13.37 6.34 1.49
C LEU A 110 11.98 6.66 0.95
N VAL A 111 11.60 6.01 -0.16
CA VAL A 111 10.21 5.98 -0.64
C VAL A 111 9.65 4.57 -0.52
N ILE A 112 8.52 4.45 0.15
CA ILE A 112 7.75 3.21 0.31
C ILE A 112 6.54 3.31 -0.61
N VAL A 113 6.57 2.57 -1.71
CA VAL A 113 5.49 2.47 -2.69
C VAL A 113 4.63 1.26 -2.35
N VAL A 114 3.35 1.46 -2.14
CA VAL A 114 2.42 0.37 -1.83
C VAL A 114 1.46 0.17 -2.99
N THR A 115 1.50 -1.02 -3.57
CA THR A 115 0.58 -1.41 -4.64
C THR A 115 -0.74 -1.93 -4.08
N LYS A 116 -1.73 -1.94 -4.95
CA LYS A 116 -3.02 -2.58 -4.72
C LYS A 116 -3.21 -3.67 -5.75
N ARG A 117 -3.62 -4.86 -5.29
CA ARG A 117 -4.11 -5.88 -6.22
C ARG A 117 -5.31 -5.32 -6.99
N LYS A 118 -5.25 -5.46 -8.29
CA LYS A 118 -6.34 -5.15 -9.20
C LYS A 118 -7.05 -6.45 -9.58
N ASP A 119 -8.37 -6.37 -9.73
CA ASP A 119 -9.06 -7.42 -10.45
C ASP A 119 -8.54 -7.38 -11.89
N VAL A 120 -7.67 -8.35 -12.20
CA VAL A 120 -6.97 -8.45 -13.48
C VAL A 120 -7.95 -8.42 -14.67
N GLU A 121 -9.20 -8.89 -14.44
CA GLU A 121 -10.26 -8.86 -15.45
C GLU A 121 -10.67 -7.43 -15.84
N ILE A 122 -10.78 -6.50 -14.88
CA ILE A 122 -11.17 -5.10 -15.17
C ILE A 122 -10.05 -4.35 -15.91
N LEU A 123 -8.80 -4.77 -15.73
CA LEU A 123 -7.65 -4.10 -16.36
C LEU A 123 -7.25 -4.72 -17.68
N ARG A 124 -7.49 -6.03 -17.88
CA ARG A 124 -7.21 -6.72 -19.16
C ARG A 124 -7.96 -6.12 -20.34
N ASP A 125 -9.12 -5.50 -20.08
CA ASP A 125 -9.90 -4.81 -21.12
C ASP A 125 -9.33 -3.41 -21.44
N GLN A 126 -8.45 -2.84 -20.59
CA GLN A 126 -7.95 -1.47 -20.73
C GLN A 126 -6.45 -1.38 -20.98
N PHE A 127 -5.67 -2.27 -20.38
CA PHE A 127 -4.20 -2.29 -20.49
C PHE A 127 -3.69 -3.72 -20.65
N SER A 128 -2.70 -3.88 -21.52
CA SER A 128 -1.94 -5.13 -21.56
C SER A 128 -1.10 -5.30 -20.28
N VAL A 129 -0.64 -6.53 -20.04
CA VAL A 129 0.28 -6.84 -18.92
C VAL A 129 1.56 -6.03 -19.05
N GLU A 130 2.08 -5.87 -20.28
CA GLU A 130 3.29 -5.11 -20.58
C GLU A 130 3.12 -3.62 -20.32
N GLU A 131 1.97 -3.02 -20.67
CA GLU A 131 1.66 -1.62 -20.37
C GLU A 131 1.60 -1.40 -18.86
N TRP A 132 0.95 -2.31 -18.14
CA TRP A 132 0.84 -2.24 -16.69
C TRP A 132 2.23 -2.33 -16.03
N GLN A 133 3.05 -3.31 -16.41
CA GLN A 133 4.40 -3.48 -15.92
C GLN A 133 5.27 -2.25 -16.22
N SER A 134 5.22 -1.75 -17.46
CA SER A 134 5.94 -0.53 -17.85
C SER A 134 5.52 0.68 -17.01
N GLY A 135 4.22 0.82 -16.71
CA GLY A 135 3.71 1.90 -15.86
C GLY A 135 4.22 1.81 -14.43
N LEU A 136 4.30 0.60 -13.86
CA LEU A 136 4.86 0.39 -12.52
C LEU A 136 6.37 0.69 -12.50
N VAL A 137 7.12 0.17 -13.45
CA VAL A 137 8.58 0.42 -13.60
C VAL A 137 8.85 1.92 -13.78
N SER A 138 8.04 2.65 -14.58
CA SER A 138 8.14 4.10 -14.75
C SER A 138 8.02 4.82 -13.41
N THR A 139 7.01 4.50 -12.61
CA THR A 139 6.81 5.09 -11.27
C THR A 139 7.99 4.81 -10.35
N LEU A 140 8.45 3.57 -10.29
CA LEU A 140 9.57 3.17 -9.42
C LEU A 140 10.86 3.91 -9.81
N ASN A 141 11.14 4.03 -11.10
CA ASN A 141 12.29 4.79 -11.61
C ASN A 141 12.20 6.29 -11.29
N SER A 142 11.00 6.88 -11.35
CA SER A 142 10.77 8.27 -10.96
C SER A 142 11.15 8.48 -9.50
N PHE A 143 10.78 7.58 -8.59
CA PHE A 143 11.17 7.67 -7.20
C PHE A 143 12.64 7.38 -6.94
N ARG A 144 13.28 6.47 -7.71
CA ARG A 144 14.73 6.28 -7.61
C ARG A 144 15.54 7.52 -7.97
N SER A 145 15.01 8.40 -8.80
CA SER A 145 15.70 9.64 -9.16
C SER A 145 15.68 10.70 -8.05
N VAL A 146 14.82 10.52 -7.03
CA VAL A 146 14.57 11.52 -5.97
C VAL A 146 14.75 10.98 -4.55
N SER A 147 15.20 9.72 -4.41
CA SER A 147 15.44 9.09 -3.11
C SER A 147 16.67 8.17 -3.13
N SER A 148 17.26 7.95 -1.98
CA SER A 148 18.40 7.02 -1.82
C SER A 148 17.95 5.57 -1.96
N ASP A 149 16.78 5.24 -1.41
CA ASP A 149 16.19 3.91 -1.45
C ASP A 149 14.72 3.95 -1.84
N VAL A 150 14.27 2.90 -2.55
CA VAL A 150 12.86 2.66 -2.87
C VAL A 150 12.49 1.23 -2.51
N VAL A 151 11.36 1.08 -1.83
CA VAL A 151 10.77 -0.22 -1.50
C VAL A 151 9.39 -0.32 -2.13
N LEU A 152 9.18 -1.35 -2.93
CA LEU A 152 7.86 -1.74 -3.42
C LEU A 152 7.26 -2.73 -2.43
N VAL A 153 6.20 -2.35 -1.75
CA VAL A 153 5.38 -3.21 -0.88
C VAL A 153 4.32 -3.87 -1.74
N GLY A 154 4.37 -5.18 -1.83
CA GLY A 154 3.46 -5.96 -2.66
C GLY A 154 2.00 -5.84 -2.22
N ALA A 155 1.10 -6.10 -3.16
CA ALA A 155 -0.33 -6.06 -2.90
C ALA A 155 -0.75 -7.14 -1.90
N THR A 156 -1.76 -6.82 -1.10
CA THR A 156 -2.43 -7.77 -0.21
C THR A 156 -3.58 -8.48 -0.94
N PRO A 157 -4.03 -9.67 -0.45
CA PRO A 157 -5.14 -10.39 -1.04
C PRO A 157 -6.42 -9.57 -1.14
N LEU A 158 -7.23 -9.86 -2.16
CA LEU A 158 -8.58 -9.35 -2.29
C LEU A 158 -9.56 -10.48 -1.96
N LEU A 159 -10.23 -10.39 -0.80
CA LEU A 159 -11.18 -11.39 -0.33
C LEU A 159 -12.47 -11.37 -1.18
N ASN A 160 -13.11 -12.53 -1.30
CA ASN A 160 -14.41 -12.65 -1.95
C ASN A 160 -15.54 -11.98 -1.15
N ASN A 161 -15.45 -12.00 0.19
CA ASN A 161 -16.44 -11.46 1.10
C ASN A 161 -15.88 -10.30 1.94
N HIS A 162 -16.77 -9.40 2.38
CA HIS A 162 -16.44 -8.36 3.35
C HIS A 162 -16.13 -9.00 4.71
N ALA A 163 -14.88 -8.91 5.18
CA ALA A 163 -14.41 -9.67 6.34
C ALA A 163 -15.24 -9.42 7.60
N ARG A 164 -15.47 -8.15 7.99
CA ARG A 164 -16.24 -7.83 9.21
C ARG A 164 -17.69 -8.29 9.15
N GLU A 165 -18.33 -8.16 8.01
CA GLU A 165 -19.72 -8.63 7.81
C GLU A 165 -19.79 -10.15 7.90
N CYS A 166 -18.85 -10.85 7.27
CA CYS A 166 -18.77 -12.30 7.34
C CYS A 166 -18.54 -12.80 8.77
N ILE A 167 -17.57 -12.23 9.48
CA ILE A 167 -17.28 -12.55 10.89
C ILE A 167 -18.52 -12.35 11.77
N THR A 168 -19.27 -11.27 11.54
CA THR A 168 -20.49 -10.98 12.28
C THR A 168 -21.60 -11.98 11.99
N SER A 169 -21.69 -12.42 10.73
CA SER A 169 -22.72 -13.38 10.28
C SER A 169 -22.39 -14.82 10.68
N TYR A 170 -21.10 -15.16 10.78
CA TYR A 170 -20.62 -16.52 11.06
C TYR A 170 -19.63 -16.57 12.23
N PRO A 171 -19.98 -16.06 13.44
CA PRO A 171 -19.02 -15.91 14.55
C PRO A 171 -18.47 -17.23 15.09
N ASN A 172 -19.16 -18.32 14.86
CA ASN A 172 -18.76 -19.68 15.30
C ASN A 172 -18.15 -20.52 14.15
N ASN A 173 -17.99 -19.95 12.96
CA ASN A 173 -17.43 -20.64 11.81
C ASN A 173 -16.61 -19.64 10.95
N LEU A 174 -15.48 -19.18 11.49
CA LEU A 174 -14.64 -18.20 10.84
C LEU A 174 -13.95 -18.72 9.57
N ASP A 175 -13.75 -20.03 9.46
CA ASP A 175 -13.15 -20.65 8.28
C ASP A 175 -13.98 -20.39 7.01
N PHE A 176 -15.28 -20.23 7.16
CA PHE A 176 -16.17 -19.84 6.06
C PHE A 176 -15.83 -18.44 5.49
N CYS A 177 -15.24 -17.57 6.31
CA CYS A 177 -14.89 -16.21 5.93
C CYS A 177 -13.48 -16.09 5.33
N HIS A 178 -12.65 -17.12 5.46
CA HIS A 178 -11.31 -17.11 4.92
C HIS A 178 -11.33 -17.09 3.39
N GLY A 179 -10.41 -16.32 2.77
CA GLY A 179 -10.16 -16.44 1.34
C GLY A 179 -9.41 -17.73 1.05
N GLN A 180 -9.86 -18.50 0.05
CA GLN A 180 -9.04 -19.61 -0.46
C GLN A 180 -7.84 -19.01 -1.20
N PHE A 181 -6.64 -19.53 -0.92
CA PHE A 181 -5.42 -18.93 -1.43
C PHE A 181 -5.43 -18.76 -2.96
N GLU A 182 -5.84 -19.82 -3.68
CA GLU A 182 -5.90 -19.84 -5.14
C GLU A 182 -6.89 -18.82 -5.73
N ASP A 183 -7.95 -18.49 -4.99
CA ASP A 183 -8.98 -17.53 -5.43
C ASP A 183 -8.59 -16.07 -5.18
N VAL A 184 -7.84 -15.84 -4.07
CA VAL A 184 -7.58 -14.46 -3.57
C VAL A 184 -6.15 -13.99 -3.80
N VAL A 185 -5.24 -14.87 -4.26
CA VAL A 185 -3.85 -14.57 -4.57
C VAL A 185 -3.52 -15.06 -5.98
N PRO A 186 -3.67 -14.24 -7.04
CA PRO A 186 -3.22 -14.62 -8.37
C PRO A 186 -1.70 -14.67 -8.40
N SER A 187 -1.17 -15.82 -8.79
CA SER A 187 0.27 -16.06 -8.86
C SER A 187 0.99 -15.16 -9.88
N ASP A 188 0.32 -14.82 -10.97
CA ASP A 188 0.84 -13.96 -12.03
C ASP A 188 1.02 -12.50 -11.56
N TYR A 189 0.15 -11.97 -10.69
CA TYR A 189 0.25 -10.60 -10.21
C TYR A 189 1.49 -10.37 -9.34
N GLN A 190 1.76 -11.26 -8.37
CA GLN A 190 2.94 -11.18 -7.53
C GLN A 190 4.24 -11.31 -8.35
N ALA A 191 4.24 -12.20 -9.35
CA ALA A 191 5.38 -12.36 -10.25
C ALA A 191 5.67 -11.07 -11.03
N LEU A 192 4.63 -10.37 -11.49
CA LEU A 192 4.75 -9.07 -12.17
C LEU A 192 5.29 -7.98 -11.25
N GLU A 193 4.87 -7.92 -9.98
CA GLU A 193 5.41 -6.96 -9.01
C GLU A 193 6.90 -7.22 -8.76
N ILE A 194 7.30 -8.49 -8.56
CA ILE A 194 8.70 -8.88 -8.36
C ILE A 194 9.53 -8.49 -9.59
N GLN A 195 9.07 -8.85 -10.79
CA GLN A 195 9.76 -8.50 -12.03
C GLN A 195 9.88 -6.99 -12.21
N SER A 196 8.82 -6.22 -11.91
CA SER A 196 8.85 -4.76 -11.98
C SER A 196 9.85 -4.14 -11.01
N ALA A 197 9.95 -4.70 -9.80
CA ALA A 197 10.93 -4.27 -8.81
C ALA A 197 12.36 -4.56 -9.27
N ASP A 198 12.60 -5.74 -9.84
CA ASP A 198 13.90 -6.14 -10.41
C ASP A 198 14.28 -5.24 -11.60
N ASP A 199 13.37 -5.01 -12.55
CA ASP A 199 13.59 -4.15 -13.73
C ASP A 199 13.90 -2.71 -13.32
N ALA A 200 13.21 -2.20 -12.28
CA ALA A 200 13.47 -0.89 -11.72
C ALA A 200 14.67 -0.88 -10.73
N GLN A 201 15.25 -2.02 -10.40
CA GLN A 201 16.32 -2.18 -9.41
C GLN A 201 15.95 -1.60 -8.03
N VAL A 202 14.72 -1.80 -7.58
CA VAL A 202 14.22 -1.42 -6.25
C VAL A 202 14.03 -2.66 -5.39
N LYS A 203 13.88 -2.45 -4.08
CA LYS A 203 13.63 -3.54 -3.13
C LYS A 203 12.16 -3.94 -3.18
N TYR A 204 11.89 -5.25 -3.11
CA TYR A 204 10.53 -5.78 -3.01
C TYR A 204 10.27 -6.33 -1.60
N LEU A 205 9.15 -5.92 -0.99
CA LEU A 205 8.67 -6.42 0.29
C LEU A 205 7.44 -7.31 0.04
N PRO A 206 7.57 -8.64 0.11
CA PRO A 206 6.43 -9.53 -0.07
C PRO A 206 5.46 -9.40 1.11
N THR A 207 4.16 -9.38 0.82
CA THR A 207 3.11 -9.23 1.83
C THR A 207 2.25 -10.48 1.98
N ILE A 208 2.19 -11.31 0.95
CA ILE A 208 1.29 -12.47 0.91
C ILE A 208 1.55 -13.42 2.08
N ASP A 209 2.82 -13.78 2.33
CA ASP A 209 3.20 -14.67 3.43
C ASP A 209 3.00 -14.08 4.83
N LEU A 210 2.74 -12.76 4.91
CA LEU A 210 2.40 -12.08 6.17
C LEU A 210 0.92 -12.20 6.53
N VAL A 211 0.06 -12.39 5.53
CA VAL A 211 -1.40 -12.36 5.68
C VAL A 211 -2.07 -13.67 5.30
N CYS A 212 -1.35 -14.58 4.63
CA CYS A 212 -1.88 -15.87 4.18
C CYS A 212 -1.00 -17.03 4.65
N THR A 213 -1.60 -18.21 4.72
CA THR A 213 -0.91 -19.50 4.67
C THR A 213 -0.85 -19.97 3.21
N GLY A 214 -0.14 -21.05 2.91
CA GLY A 214 -0.14 -21.63 1.57
C GLY A 214 -1.50 -22.21 1.12
N VAL A 215 -2.52 -22.19 1.97
CA VAL A 215 -3.86 -22.77 1.72
C VAL A 215 -4.95 -21.71 1.78
N SER A 216 -4.88 -20.77 2.70
CA SER A 216 -5.93 -19.76 2.90
C SER A 216 -5.38 -18.44 3.42
N CYS A 217 -6.17 -17.38 3.24
CA CYS A 217 -5.93 -16.06 3.79
C CYS A 217 -6.96 -15.80 4.89
N PRO A 218 -6.58 -15.96 6.16
CA PRO A 218 -7.50 -15.88 7.29
C PRO A 218 -8.01 -14.45 7.49
N VAL A 219 -9.25 -14.32 7.96
CA VAL A 219 -9.83 -13.03 8.36
C VAL A 219 -9.52 -12.64 9.80
N VAL A 220 -9.02 -13.59 10.61
CA VAL A 220 -8.57 -13.38 11.99
C VAL A 220 -7.26 -14.11 12.20
N VAL A 221 -6.27 -13.43 12.78
CA VAL A 221 -4.98 -14.00 13.21
C VAL A 221 -4.75 -13.62 14.67
N GLY A 222 -4.58 -14.61 15.52
CA GLY A 222 -4.52 -14.37 16.96
C GLY A 222 -5.80 -13.70 17.46
N ASN A 223 -5.67 -12.49 18.02
CA ASN A 223 -6.78 -11.69 18.51
C ASN A 223 -7.18 -10.56 17.56
N ASN A 224 -6.56 -10.47 16.39
CA ASN A 224 -6.75 -9.36 15.47
C ASN A 224 -7.55 -9.77 14.24
N VAL A 225 -8.54 -8.96 13.89
CA VAL A 225 -9.19 -9.01 12.57
C VAL A 225 -8.20 -8.48 11.54
N VAL A 226 -7.93 -9.26 10.49
CA VAL A 226 -6.91 -8.92 9.48
C VAL A 226 -7.41 -7.81 8.56
N TYR A 227 -8.65 -7.91 8.08
CA TYR A 227 -9.21 -6.97 7.12
C TYR A 227 -10.41 -6.23 7.69
N ARG A 228 -10.51 -4.91 7.44
CA ARG A 228 -11.69 -4.13 7.81
C ARG A 228 -12.84 -4.27 6.80
N ASP A 229 -12.53 -4.68 5.58
CA ASP A 229 -13.46 -4.93 4.48
C ASP A 229 -12.95 -6.10 3.62
N ARG A 230 -13.00 -6.03 2.29
CA ARG A 230 -12.50 -7.09 1.40
C ARG A 230 -10.99 -7.03 1.15
N GLN A 231 -10.34 -5.91 1.42
CA GLN A 231 -8.97 -5.66 0.92
C GLN A 231 -8.08 -4.81 1.83
N HIS A 232 -8.67 -3.95 2.68
CA HIS A 232 -7.87 -3.06 3.52
C HIS A 232 -7.53 -3.73 4.85
N LEU A 233 -6.26 -3.74 5.20
CA LEU A 233 -5.80 -4.25 6.49
C LEU A 233 -6.30 -3.37 7.64
N THR A 234 -6.52 -3.98 8.81
CA THR A 234 -6.82 -3.24 10.03
C THR A 234 -5.55 -2.65 10.64
N LYS A 235 -5.70 -1.53 11.34
CA LYS A 235 -4.61 -0.89 12.09
C LYS A 235 -3.94 -1.86 13.06
N ASP A 236 -4.75 -2.58 13.85
CA ASP A 236 -4.22 -3.44 14.92
C ASP A 236 -3.42 -4.61 14.33
N PHE A 237 -3.89 -5.21 13.25
CA PHE A 237 -3.15 -6.27 12.57
C PHE A 237 -1.84 -5.77 11.96
N VAL A 238 -1.84 -4.63 11.28
CA VAL A 238 -0.63 -4.06 10.67
C VAL A 238 0.44 -3.76 11.72
N LEU A 239 0.05 -3.30 12.91
CA LEU A 239 0.98 -3.07 14.02
C LEU A 239 1.60 -4.36 14.59
N GLU A 240 0.87 -5.47 14.57
CA GLU A 240 1.42 -6.79 14.96
C GLU A 240 2.52 -7.28 13.99
N LEU A 241 2.46 -6.87 12.73
CA LEU A 241 3.47 -7.22 11.73
C LEU A 241 4.80 -6.48 11.91
N LYS A 242 4.91 -5.54 12.86
CA LYS A 242 6.07 -4.65 13.02
C LYS A 242 7.41 -5.37 12.99
N ASN A 243 7.58 -6.41 13.78
CA ASN A 243 8.84 -7.12 13.86
C ASN A 243 9.17 -7.88 12.56
N LEU A 244 8.17 -8.49 11.95
CA LEU A 244 8.35 -9.21 10.68
C LEU A 244 8.74 -8.26 9.56
N ILE A 245 8.05 -7.13 9.45
CA ILE A 245 8.36 -6.09 8.45
C ILE A 245 9.76 -5.49 8.69
N SER A 246 10.14 -5.23 9.95
CA SER A 246 11.48 -4.73 10.28
C SER A 246 12.58 -5.70 9.81
N ILE A 247 12.40 -6.99 10.06
CA ILE A 247 13.34 -8.04 9.62
C ILE A 247 13.35 -8.12 8.08
N SER A 248 12.20 -8.07 7.44
CA SER A 248 12.10 -8.13 5.97
C SER A 248 12.76 -6.93 5.29
N LEU A 249 12.58 -5.72 5.83
CA LEU A 249 13.25 -4.52 5.34
C LEU A 249 14.77 -4.63 5.52
N LEU A 250 15.24 -5.08 6.68
CA LEU A 250 16.67 -5.27 6.94
C LEU A 250 17.28 -6.32 5.97
N ASN A 251 16.58 -7.43 5.73
CA ASN A 251 17.01 -8.46 4.77
C ASN A 251 17.05 -7.92 3.32
N ALA A 252 16.17 -6.98 2.98
CA ALA A 252 16.19 -6.27 1.71
C ALA A 252 17.29 -5.19 1.64
N GLY A 253 18.07 -4.99 2.70
CA GLY A 253 19.14 -3.99 2.78
C GLY A 253 18.67 -2.60 3.20
N ILE A 254 17.44 -2.47 3.69
CA ILE A 254 16.89 -1.22 4.22
C ILE A 254 17.06 -1.20 5.74
N ASN A 255 18.01 -0.42 6.22
CA ASN A 255 18.21 -0.23 7.64
C ASN A 255 17.48 1.02 8.15
N LEU A 256 16.49 0.83 9.02
CA LEU A 256 15.74 1.92 9.63
C LEU A 256 16.43 2.49 10.91
N ASP A 257 17.46 1.82 11.44
CA ASP A 257 18.22 2.30 12.62
C ASP A 257 19.12 3.49 12.32
#